data_b211e96cd23b41105852f5ab356523c9
#
_entry.id   b211e96cd23b41105852f5ab356523c9
#
_cell.length_a   1.000
_cell.length_b   1.000
_cell.length_c   1.000
_cell.angle_alpha   90.00
_cell.angle_beta   90.00
_cell.angle_gamma   90.00
#
_symmetry.space_group_name_H-M   'P 1'
#
loop_
_entity.id
_entity.type
_entity.pdbx_description
1 polymer ?
#
loop_
_entity_poly.entity_id
_entity_poly.type
_entity_poly.pdbx_seq_one_letter_code
_entity_poly.pdbx_strand_id
1 'polypeptide(L)'
;IAPERPGADAVLRFCQEHQIQTAVGHSAATFEEIKKMRAYGLGGFTHTFSGMKGFHHRELGTAGAALYFDDMICEFAKQTVSHEAFELAYRIKGSSRIVLTTDCCGLAQTQSCFDHYVRKIRFVKDRDQVCLEHYDGKKEWIDPRDYQAVKQVEMSYAQSVKNMPDHTKVGLYDIMLMTSFNPAHYIHADDCKGSIRPGMDADLTIMDQNLDLICVYCRGKEIRE
;
A
#
# COMPACT_ATOMS: atom_id res chain seq x y z
N ILE A 1 4.56 12.07 -5.23
CA ILE A 1 5.42 13.03 -5.94
C ILE A 1 6.85 12.51 -6.02
N ALA A 2 7.60 12.85 -7.09
CA ALA A 2 9.04 12.63 -7.20
C ALA A 2 9.76 13.96 -6.85
N PRO A 3 10.32 14.08 -5.63
CA PRO A 3 10.81 15.37 -5.10
C PRO A 3 12.05 15.90 -5.82
N GLU A 4 12.77 15.09 -6.55
CA GLU A 4 13.89 15.48 -7.39
C GLU A 4 13.48 16.21 -8.68
N ARG A 5 12.19 16.22 -9.01
CA ARG A 5 11.69 16.86 -10.24
C ARG A 5 11.62 18.38 -10.07
N PRO A 6 11.97 19.14 -11.13
CA PRO A 6 11.82 20.61 -11.11
C PRO A 6 10.39 21.02 -10.77
N GLY A 7 10.24 21.97 -9.86
CA GLY A 7 8.92 22.48 -9.41
C GLY A 7 8.24 21.65 -8.33
N ALA A 8 8.84 20.55 -7.86
CA ALA A 8 8.30 19.73 -6.79
C ALA A 8 8.05 20.52 -5.50
N ASP A 9 8.96 21.46 -5.16
CA ASP A 9 8.83 22.33 -3.99
C ASP A 9 7.59 23.23 -4.07
N ALA A 10 7.26 23.76 -5.24
CA ALA A 10 6.06 24.58 -5.42
C ALA A 10 4.78 23.76 -5.23
N VAL A 11 4.74 22.53 -5.77
CA VAL A 11 3.63 21.61 -5.57
C VAL A 11 3.48 21.23 -4.10
N LEU A 12 4.58 20.91 -3.42
CA LEU A 12 4.54 20.55 -1.99
C LEU A 12 4.06 21.71 -1.12
N ARG A 13 4.49 22.93 -1.37
CA ARG A 13 3.99 24.13 -0.66
C ARG A 13 2.49 24.30 -0.86
N PHE A 14 2.02 24.20 -2.10
CA PHE A 14 0.60 24.28 -2.40
C PHE A 14 -0.19 23.21 -1.64
N CYS A 15 0.27 21.95 -1.65
CA CYS A 15 -0.36 20.87 -0.90
C CYS A 15 -0.37 21.16 0.62
N GLN A 16 0.73 21.65 1.17
CA GLN A 16 0.83 22.00 2.59
C GLN A 16 -0.17 23.12 2.97
N GLU A 17 -0.25 24.19 2.17
CA GLU A 17 -1.18 25.31 2.37
C GLU A 17 -2.64 24.86 2.33
N HIS A 18 -2.96 23.80 1.56
CA HIS A 18 -4.31 23.25 1.41
C HIS A 18 -4.55 22.01 2.26
N GLN A 19 -3.64 21.65 3.17
CA GLN A 19 -3.73 20.48 4.06
C GLN A 19 -3.87 19.16 3.29
N ILE A 20 -3.26 19.07 2.09
CA ILE A 20 -3.21 17.86 1.28
C ILE A 20 -1.97 17.06 1.66
N GLN A 21 -2.17 15.81 2.09
CA GLN A 21 -1.07 14.90 2.41
C GLN A 21 -0.28 14.54 1.14
N THR A 22 1.04 14.47 1.29
CA THR A 22 1.93 14.17 0.17
C THR A 22 2.89 13.05 0.53
N ALA A 23 3.17 12.19 -0.44
CA ALA A 23 4.09 11.08 -0.30
C ALA A 23 5.06 10.98 -1.49
N VAL A 24 6.28 10.51 -1.22
CA VAL A 24 7.27 10.17 -2.25
C VAL A 24 6.84 8.89 -2.97
N GLY A 25 6.78 8.92 -4.28
CA GLY A 25 6.50 7.73 -5.09
C GLY A 25 7.22 7.78 -6.43
N HIS A 26 7.65 6.60 -6.93
CA HIS A 26 8.40 6.47 -8.19
C HIS A 26 9.55 7.48 -8.32
N SER A 27 10.45 7.46 -7.33
CA SER A 27 11.44 8.51 -7.15
C SER A 27 12.87 7.96 -7.14
N ALA A 28 13.76 8.64 -7.84
CA ALA A 28 15.20 8.45 -7.79
C ALA A 28 15.91 9.44 -6.84
N ALA A 29 15.14 10.16 -6.01
CA ALA A 29 15.66 11.16 -5.10
C ALA A 29 16.74 10.60 -4.17
N THR A 30 17.72 11.44 -3.90
CA THR A 30 18.72 11.20 -2.87
C THR A 30 18.13 11.46 -1.48
N PHE A 31 18.82 10.96 -0.47
CA PHE A 31 18.44 11.23 0.92
C PHE A 31 18.35 12.73 1.22
N GLU A 32 19.32 13.51 0.75
CA GLU A 32 19.36 14.97 1.01
C GLU A 32 18.23 15.72 0.28
N GLU A 33 17.84 15.30 -0.92
CA GLU A 33 16.67 15.87 -1.61
C GLU A 33 15.39 15.64 -0.81
N ILE A 34 15.18 14.42 -0.32
CA ILE A 34 14.01 14.09 0.52
C ILE A 34 14.05 14.90 1.82
N LYS A 35 15.19 14.94 2.50
CA LYS A 35 15.39 15.72 3.73
C LYS A 35 15.05 17.20 3.53
N LYS A 36 15.48 17.79 2.43
CA LYS A 36 15.14 19.17 2.07
C LYS A 36 13.64 19.35 1.85
N MET A 37 12.99 18.43 1.13
CA MET A 37 11.59 18.55 0.75
C MET A 37 10.61 18.30 1.92
N ARG A 38 11.05 17.65 2.99
CA ARG A 38 10.26 17.56 4.24
C ARG A 38 9.87 18.92 4.80
N ALA A 39 10.70 19.94 4.64
CA ALA A 39 10.37 21.30 5.05
C ALA A 39 9.14 21.88 4.34
N TYR A 40 8.69 21.26 3.27
CA TYR A 40 7.53 21.66 2.48
C TYR A 40 6.34 20.68 2.63
N GLY A 41 6.27 19.96 3.75
CA GLY A 41 5.11 19.12 4.07
C GLY A 41 5.14 17.71 3.48
N LEU A 42 6.29 17.25 2.96
CA LEU A 42 6.41 15.87 2.52
C LEU A 42 6.29 14.91 3.71
N GLY A 43 5.22 14.11 3.77
CA GLY A 43 4.79 13.36 4.95
C GLY A 43 4.91 11.84 4.87
N GLY A 44 5.16 11.26 3.69
CA GLY A 44 5.18 9.80 3.57
C GLY A 44 5.88 9.25 2.34
N PHE A 45 5.77 7.93 2.17
CA PHE A 45 6.33 7.16 1.07
C PHE A 45 5.27 6.21 0.52
N THR A 46 4.92 6.37 -0.76
CA THR A 46 3.95 5.54 -1.47
C THR A 46 4.59 4.21 -1.85
N HIS A 47 3.85 3.09 -1.66
CA HIS A 47 4.31 1.72 -1.95
C HIS A 47 5.82 1.54 -1.68
N THR A 48 6.18 1.79 -0.42
CA THR A 48 7.57 1.81 0.06
C THR A 48 8.38 0.61 -0.45
N PHE A 49 9.57 0.90 -0.96
CA PHE A 49 10.53 0.04 -1.65
C PHE A 49 10.24 -0.21 -3.13
N SER A 50 9.00 0.00 -3.60
CA SER A 50 8.69 -0.14 -5.03
C SER A 50 8.99 1.17 -5.78
N GLY A 51 9.66 1.08 -6.95
CA GLY A 51 9.98 2.24 -7.76
C GLY A 51 10.83 3.31 -7.05
N MET A 52 11.67 2.90 -6.10
CA MET A 52 12.50 3.77 -5.28
C MET A 52 13.98 3.49 -5.50
N LYS A 53 14.81 4.55 -5.38
CA LYS A 53 16.27 4.41 -5.31
C LYS A 53 16.64 3.59 -4.08
N GLY A 54 17.38 2.51 -4.30
CA GLY A 54 17.76 1.55 -3.26
C GLY A 54 18.72 2.10 -2.23
N PHE A 55 18.83 1.39 -1.10
CA PHE A 55 19.78 1.65 -0.02
C PHE A 55 21.21 1.32 -0.42
N HIS A 56 22.12 2.23 -0.11
CA HIS A 56 23.56 2.01 -0.21
C HIS A 56 24.26 2.66 1.00
N HIS A 57 25.38 2.07 1.47
CA HIS A 57 26.07 2.51 2.69
C HIS A 57 26.60 3.97 2.66
N ARG A 58 26.73 4.57 1.49
CA ARG A 58 27.17 5.97 1.31
C ARG A 58 26.05 6.90 0.86
N GLU A 59 24.92 6.37 0.44
CA GLU A 59 23.75 7.11 -0.03
C GLU A 59 22.51 6.26 0.26
N LEU A 60 21.72 6.67 1.24
CA LEU A 60 20.56 5.89 1.69
C LEU A 60 19.47 5.75 0.62
N GLY A 61 19.44 6.67 -0.34
CA GLY A 61 18.40 6.71 -1.36
C GLY A 61 17.00 6.94 -0.77
N THR A 62 16.01 6.78 -1.61
CA THR A 62 14.60 6.91 -1.22
C THR A 62 14.18 5.80 -0.24
N ALA A 63 14.60 4.56 -0.49
CA ALA A 63 14.29 3.43 0.38
C ALA A 63 14.89 3.57 1.78
N GLY A 64 16.14 4.03 1.88
CA GLY A 64 16.75 4.27 3.18
C GLY A 64 16.19 5.49 3.89
N ALA A 65 15.80 6.55 3.17
CA ALA A 65 15.11 7.70 3.75
C ALA A 65 13.76 7.30 4.38
N ALA A 66 13.03 6.37 3.76
CA ALA A 66 11.78 5.84 4.29
C ALA A 66 11.97 5.19 5.66
N LEU A 67 13.06 4.49 5.87
CA LEU A 67 13.39 3.86 7.15
C LEU A 67 13.98 4.84 8.17
N TYR A 68 14.68 5.88 7.70
CA TYR A 68 15.41 6.79 8.56
C TYR A 68 14.50 7.85 9.25
N PHE A 69 13.51 8.39 8.55
CA PHE A 69 12.66 9.45 9.09
C PHE A 69 11.48 8.87 9.89
N ASP A 70 11.56 8.91 11.22
CA ASP A 70 10.57 8.29 12.13
C ASP A 70 9.17 8.90 12.04
N ASP A 71 9.05 10.15 11.63
CA ASP A 71 7.79 10.89 11.53
C ASP A 71 7.05 10.69 10.20
N MET A 72 7.72 10.14 9.18
CA MET A 72 7.11 9.91 7.87
C MET A 72 6.41 8.55 7.81
N ILE A 73 5.24 8.53 7.20
CA ILE A 73 4.45 7.30 6.98
C ILE A 73 5.08 6.48 5.85
N CYS A 74 5.11 5.16 6.03
CA CYS A 74 5.45 4.19 5.01
C CYS A 74 4.19 3.44 4.57
N GLU A 75 3.73 3.69 3.34
CA GLU A 75 2.66 2.92 2.73
C GLU A 75 3.24 1.65 2.10
N PHE A 76 2.60 0.51 2.31
CA PHE A 76 3.01 -0.76 1.74
C PHE A 76 1.88 -1.41 0.96
N ALA A 77 2.13 -1.66 -0.31
CA ALA A 77 1.40 -2.66 -1.09
C ALA A 77 1.97 -4.04 -0.72
N LYS A 78 1.43 -4.64 0.36
CA LYS A 78 2.04 -5.80 1.04
C LYS A 78 2.29 -6.97 0.11
N GLN A 79 1.44 -7.18 -0.88
CA GLN A 79 1.57 -8.25 -1.88
C GLN A 79 2.78 -8.07 -2.82
N THR A 80 3.36 -6.87 -2.90
CA THR A 80 4.52 -6.59 -3.77
C THR A 80 5.85 -6.55 -3.01
N VAL A 81 5.82 -6.67 -1.69
CA VAL A 81 6.99 -6.56 -0.81
C VAL A 81 7.26 -7.90 -0.14
N SER A 82 8.51 -8.35 -0.13
CA SER A 82 8.89 -9.59 0.56
C SER A 82 8.59 -9.49 2.06
N HIS A 83 8.35 -10.64 2.69
CA HIS A 83 8.03 -10.68 4.12
C HIS A 83 9.17 -10.10 4.96
N GLU A 84 10.41 -10.40 4.60
CA GLU A 84 11.61 -9.94 5.32
C GLU A 84 11.80 -8.42 5.19
N ALA A 85 11.56 -7.85 4.01
CA ALA A 85 11.65 -6.40 3.79
C ALA A 85 10.55 -5.66 4.56
N PHE A 86 9.32 -6.20 4.56
CA PHE A 86 8.24 -5.66 5.36
C PHE A 86 8.52 -5.76 6.87
N GLU A 87 8.98 -6.93 7.35
CA GLU A 87 9.34 -7.14 8.76
C GLU A 87 10.45 -6.19 9.22
N LEU A 88 11.46 -5.96 8.36
CA LEU A 88 12.51 -4.98 8.63
C LEU A 88 11.93 -3.58 8.82
N ALA A 89 11.08 -3.13 7.90
CA ALA A 89 10.42 -1.85 8.00
C ALA A 89 9.55 -1.75 9.27
N TYR A 90 8.78 -2.77 9.58
CA TYR A 90 7.95 -2.84 10.79
C TYR A 90 8.77 -2.74 12.07
N ARG A 91 9.92 -3.42 12.16
CA ARG A 91 10.82 -3.34 13.32
C ARG A 91 11.39 -1.95 13.53
N ILE A 92 11.64 -1.21 12.44
CA ILE A 92 12.23 0.13 12.50
C ILE A 92 11.15 1.18 12.76
N LYS A 93 10.03 1.12 12.03
CA LYS A 93 8.99 2.16 12.03
C LYS A 93 7.91 1.96 13.11
N GLY A 94 7.71 0.70 13.56
CA GLY A 94 6.55 0.33 14.35
C GLY A 94 5.24 0.42 13.55
N SER A 95 4.18 -0.17 14.09
CA SER A 95 2.86 -0.20 13.44
C SER A 95 2.26 1.18 13.21
N SER A 96 2.54 2.16 14.07
CA SER A 96 1.96 3.51 14.00
C SER A 96 2.41 4.34 12.80
N ARG A 97 3.46 3.93 12.11
CA ARG A 97 4.03 4.62 10.93
C ARG A 97 3.91 3.83 9.64
N ILE A 98 3.08 2.82 9.64
CA ILE A 98 2.82 1.99 8.46
C ILE A 98 1.34 2.07 8.10
N VAL A 99 1.08 2.19 6.81
CA VAL A 99 -0.22 2.08 6.18
C VAL A 99 -0.17 0.93 5.17
N LEU A 100 -1.16 0.05 5.21
CA LEU A 100 -1.30 -1.03 4.24
C LEU A 100 -2.29 -0.62 3.15
N THR A 101 -1.92 -0.84 1.91
CA THR A 101 -2.73 -0.56 0.72
C THR A 101 -2.66 -1.72 -0.27
N THR A 102 -3.58 -1.78 -1.19
CA THR A 102 -3.55 -2.73 -2.31
C THR A 102 -2.70 -2.22 -3.46
N ASP A 103 -2.59 -0.90 -3.63
CA ASP A 103 -2.09 -0.28 -4.87
C ASP A 103 -2.82 -0.84 -6.10
N CYS A 104 -4.10 -1.15 -5.93
CA CYS A 104 -4.91 -1.88 -6.89
C CYS A 104 -5.50 -0.92 -7.93
N CYS A 105 -5.41 -1.29 -9.19
CA CYS A 105 -6.25 -0.72 -10.23
C CYS A 105 -7.70 -1.19 -9.98
N GLY A 106 -8.62 -0.27 -9.68
CA GLY A 106 -9.98 -0.59 -9.22
C GLY A 106 -10.77 -1.56 -10.11
N LEU A 107 -10.47 -1.62 -11.41
CA LEU A 107 -11.10 -2.55 -12.36
C LEU A 107 -10.69 -4.01 -12.15
N ALA A 108 -9.50 -4.27 -11.59
CA ALA A 108 -8.97 -5.62 -11.38
C ALA A 108 -9.80 -6.45 -10.39
N GLN A 109 -10.51 -5.79 -9.47
CA GLN A 109 -11.30 -6.45 -8.44
C GLN A 109 -12.73 -6.79 -8.89
N THR A 110 -13.26 -6.06 -9.86
CA THR A 110 -14.68 -6.11 -10.26
C THR A 110 -14.94 -6.91 -11.55
N GLN A 111 -13.90 -7.21 -12.33
CA GLN A 111 -14.03 -7.84 -13.63
C GLN A 111 -13.33 -9.20 -13.68
N SER A 112 -13.88 -10.13 -14.48
CA SER A 112 -13.24 -11.41 -14.77
C SER A 112 -11.99 -11.26 -15.63
N CYS A 113 -11.84 -10.14 -16.33
CA CYS A 113 -10.64 -9.80 -17.09
C CYS A 113 -10.47 -8.28 -17.17
N PHE A 114 -9.22 -7.83 -17.30
CA PHE A 114 -8.89 -6.42 -17.56
C PHE A 114 -7.57 -6.30 -18.35
N ASP A 115 -7.42 -5.22 -19.10
CA ASP A 115 -6.23 -4.92 -19.87
C ASP A 115 -5.30 -3.97 -19.12
N HIS A 116 -4.08 -4.40 -18.88
CA HIS A 116 -3.02 -3.56 -18.34
C HIS A 116 -2.19 -2.98 -19.50
N TYR A 117 -2.61 -1.84 -20.00
CA TYR A 117 -2.06 -1.23 -21.23
C TYR A 117 -0.56 -0.97 -21.18
N VAL A 118 -0.01 -0.58 -20.05
CA VAL A 118 1.42 -0.29 -19.90
C VAL A 118 2.26 -1.56 -20.03
N ARG A 119 1.83 -2.67 -19.40
CA ARG A 119 2.51 -3.96 -19.48
C ARG A 119 2.15 -4.75 -20.75
N LYS A 120 1.13 -4.30 -21.49
CA LYS A 120 0.58 -5.00 -22.66
C LYS A 120 0.18 -6.45 -22.35
N ILE A 121 -0.54 -6.60 -21.25
CA ILE A 121 -1.01 -7.88 -20.73
C ILE A 121 -2.52 -7.75 -20.46
N ARG A 122 -3.28 -8.76 -20.83
CA ARG A 122 -4.64 -8.98 -20.36
C ARG A 122 -4.62 -9.99 -19.23
N PHE A 123 -5.18 -9.62 -18.09
CA PHE A 123 -5.43 -10.51 -16.95
C PHE A 123 -6.78 -11.17 -17.15
N VAL A 124 -6.83 -12.49 -17.07
CA VAL A 124 -8.06 -13.27 -17.14
C VAL A 124 -8.13 -14.17 -15.91
N LYS A 125 -9.14 -13.96 -15.08
CA LYS A 125 -9.41 -14.81 -13.90
C LYS A 125 -10.18 -16.05 -14.34
N ASP A 126 -9.67 -17.21 -13.99
CA ASP A 126 -10.34 -18.50 -14.18
C ASP A 126 -10.25 -19.31 -12.88
N ARG A 127 -11.34 -19.33 -12.13
CA ARG A 127 -11.44 -19.97 -10.80
C ARG A 127 -10.32 -19.51 -9.87
N ASP A 128 -9.42 -20.44 -9.50
CA ASP A 128 -8.29 -20.20 -8.58
C ASP A 128 -6.99 -19.81 -9.29
N GLN A 129 -7.03 -19.57 -10.59
CA GLN A 129 -5.87 -19.22 -11.40
C GLN A 129 -6.09 -17.90 -12.13
N VAL A 130 -4.97 -17.27 -12.50
CA VAL A 130 -4.97 -16.08 -13.36
C VAL A 130 -4.13 -16.37 -14.58
N CYS A 131 -4.68 -16.13 -15.75
CA CYS A 131 -3.97 -16.17 -17.02
C CYS A 131 -3.48 -14.75 -17.35
N LEU A 132 -2.18 -14.59 -17.59
CA LEU A 132 -1.60 -13.41 -18.21
C LEU A 132 -1.53 -13.64 -19.71
N GLU A 133 -2.40 -13.00 -20.46
CA GLU A 133 -2.37 -13.02 -21.93
C GLU A 133 -1.57 -11.82 -22.43
N HIS A 134 -0.34 -12.05 -22.86
CA HIS A 134 0.48 -11.01 -23.46
C HIS A 134 -0.02 -10.63 -24.85
N TYR A 135 0.12 -9.38 -25.24
CA TYR A 135 -0.35 -8.90 -26.57
C TYR A 135 0.42 -9.53 -27.74
N ASP A 136 1.56 -10.17 -27.48
CA ASP A 136 2.30 -10.98 -28.46
C ASP A 136 1.77 -12.42 -28.58
N GLY A 137 0.73 -12.78 -27.84
CA GLY A 137 0.08 -14.09 -27.86
C GLY A 137 0.62 -15.09 -26.84
N LYS A 138 1.65 -14.75 -26.07
CA LYS A 138 2.14 -15.59 -24.97
C LYS A 138 1.10 -15.66 -23.86
N LYS A 139 0.89 -16.84 -23.26
CA LYS A 139 0.04 -17.03 -22.10
C LYS A 139 0.84 -17.61 -20.95
N GLU A 140 0.65 -17.05 -19.77
CA GLU A 140 1.22 -17.54 -18.51
C GLU A 140 0.10 -17.78 -17.50
N TRP A 141 0.08 -18.95 -16.88
CA TRP A 141 -0.84 -19.26 -15.81
C TRP A 141 -0.16 -19.08 -14.46
N ILE A 142 -0.78 -18.35 -13.58
CA ILE A 142 -0.24 -18.01 -12.26
C ILE A 142 -1.21 -18.53 -11.20
N ASP A 143 -0.67 -19.30 -10.25
CA ASP A 143 -1.38 -19.59 -9.00
C ASP A 143 -1.26 -18.36 -8.09
N PRO A 144 -2.37 -17.68 -7.73
CA PRO A 144 -2.32 -16.52 -6.85
C PRO A 144 -1.84 -16.84 -5.43
N ARG A 145 -1.69 -18.11 -5.07
CA ARG A 145 -1.08 -18.56 -3.81
C ARG A 145 0.44 -18.61 -3.88
N ASP A 146 1.01 -18.62 -5.08
CA ASP A 146 2.46 -18.52 -5.25
C ASP A 146 2.91 -17.05 -5.10
N TYR A 147 3.54 -16.76 -3.98
CA TYR A 147 4.01 -15.41 -3.66
C TYR A 147 4.95 -14.82 -4.73
N GLN A 148 5.79 -15.61 -5.36
CA GLN A 148 6.70 -15.12 -6.41
C GLN A 148 5.93 -14.80 -7.71
N ALA A 149 4.89 -15.54 -7.99
CA ALA A 149 4.00 -15.28 -9.10
C ALA A 149 3.11 -14.07 -8.85
N VAL A 150 2.66 -13.88 -7.61
CA VAL A 150 1.76 -12.81 -7.18
C VAL A 150 2.34 -11.41 -7.34
N LYS A 151 3.66 -11.25 -7.40
CA LYS A 151 4.29 -9.96 -7.74
C LYS A 151 3.78 -9.35 -9.05
N GLN A 152 3.13 -10.14 -9.88
CA GLN A 152 2.64 -9.74 -11.20
C GLN A 152 1.11 -9.63 -11.28
N VAL A 153 0.41 -10.11 -10.25
CA VAL A 153 -1.04 -10.19 -10.19
C VAL A 153 -1.56 -9.51 -8.94
N GLU A 154 -2.57 -8.69 -9.07
CA GLU A 154 -3.22 -8.06 -7.93
C GLU A 154 -3.94 -9.11 -7.07
N MET A 155 -3.54 -9.22 -5.80
CA MET A 155 -4.25 -9.99 -4.79
C MET A 155 -5.39 -9.17 -4.20
N SER A 156 -6.38 -9.85 -3.63
CA SER A 156 -7.33 -9.15 -2.79
C SER A 156 -6.63 -8.60 -1.54
N TYR A 157 -7.10 -7.45 -1.07
CA TYR A 157 -6.56 -6.84 0.16
C TYR A 157 -6.74 -7.78 1.36
N ALA A 158 -7.89 -8.44 1.46
CA ALA A 158 -8.17 -9.42 2.51
C ALA A 158 -7.12 -10.56 2.53
N GLN A 159 -6.74 -11.09 1.36
CA GLN A 159 -5.72 -12.13 1.27
C GLN A 159 -4.34 -11.61 1.71
N SER A 160 -3.99 -10.39 1.36
CA SER A 160 -2.74 -9.76 1.80
C SER A 160 -2.68 -9.61 3.34
N VAL A 161 -3.78 -9.23 3.96
CA VAL A 161 -3.91 -9.13 5.43
C VAL A 161 -3.85 -10.52 6.08
N LYS A 162 -4.57 -11.50 5.53
CA LYS A 162 -4.62 -12.87 6.04
C LYS A 162 -3.24 -13.52 6.09
N ASN A 163 -2.39 -13.24 5.11
CA ASN A 163 -1.05 -13.84 5.04
C ASN A 163 -0.04 -13.23 6.03
N MET A 164 -0.35 -12.09 6.64
CA MET A 164 0.63 -11.39 7.50
C MET A 164 0.99 -12.16 8.78
N PRO A 165 0.06 -12.71 9.56
CA PRO A 165 0.40 -13.44 10.79
C PRO A 165 1.31 -14.65 10.54
N ASP A 166 1.15 -15.32 9.41
CA ASP A 166 1.90 -16.54 9.08
C ASP A 166 3.34 -16.27 8.62
N HIS A 167 3.58 -15.07 8.09
CA HIS A 167 4.84 -14.73 7.44
C HIS A 167 5.59 -13.56 8.08
N THR A 168 5.00 -12.93 9.08
CA THR A 168 5.61 -11.82 9.82
C THR A 168 5.35 -11.98 11.31
N LYS A 169 6.05 -11.20 12.13
CA LYS A 169 5.81 -11.15 13.59
C LYS A 169 4.76 -10.10 13.99
N VAL A 170 3.94 -9.68 13.05
CA VAL A 170 2.94 -8.62 13.25
C VAL A 170 1.70 -9.21 13.91
N GLY A 171 1.31 -8.66 15.05
CA GLY A 171 0.08 -9.05 15.74
C GLY A 171 -1.17 -8.48 15.11
N LEU A 172 -2.34 -9.09 15.38
CA LEU A 172 -3.63 -8.67 14.84
C LEU A 172 -3.95 -7.20 15.16
N TYR A 173 -3.63 -6.73 16.36
CA TYR A 173 -3.85 -5.33 16.74
C TYR A 173 -3.08 -4.36 15.85
N ASP A 174 -1.82 -4.66 15.53
CA ASP A 174 -1.00 -3.84 14.64
C ASP A 174 -1.51 -3.87 13.21
N ILE A 175 -2.00 -5.04 12.75
CA ILE A 175 -2.65 -5.16 11.44
C ILE A 175 -3.86 -4.22 11.37
N MET A 176 -4.71 -4.20 12.40
CA MET A 176 -5.87 -3.31 12.48
C MET A 176 -5.47 -1.82 12.48
N LEU A 177 -4.41 -1.45 13.19
CA LEU A 177 -3.87 -0.09 13.12
C LEU A 177 -3.46 0.26 11.71
N MET A 178 -2.66 -0.58 11.07
CA MET A 178 -2.10 -0.32 9.73
C MET A 178 -3.14 -0.36 8.61
N THR A 179 -4.24 -1.07 8.78
CA THR A 179 -5.31 -1.21 7.77
C THR A 179 -6.48 -0.26 7.95
N SER A 180 -6.67 0.30 9.16
CA SER A 180 -7.86 1.08 9.48
C SER A 180 -7.54 2.43 10.11
N PHE A 181 -6.95 2.45 11.29
CA PHE A 181 -6.72 3.69 12.03
C PHE A 181 -5.69 4.59 11.34
N ASN A 182 -4.52 4.06 11.01
CA ASN A 182 -3.45 4.86 10.43
C ASN A 182 -3.81 5.46 9.05
N PRO A 183 -4.43 4.72 8.10
CA PRO A 183 -4.86 5.33 6.85
C PRO A 183 -5.90 6.43 7.06
N ALA A 184 -6.87 6.25 7.97
CA ALA A 184 -7.86 7.28 8.27
C ALA A 184 -7.19 8.53 8.87
N HIS A 185 -6.28 8.34 9.83
CA HIS A 185 -5.53 9.43 10.46
C HIS A 185 -4.62 10.16 9.45
N TYR A 186 -3.95 9.40 8.58
CA TYR A 186 -3.05 9.98 7.58
C TYR A 186 -3.74 10.91 6.57
N ILE A 187 -4.99 10.64 6.23
CA ILE A 187 -5.79 11.46 5.31
C ILE A 187 -6.76 12.41 6.04
N HIS A 188 -6.61 12.58 7.36
CA HIS A 188 -7.49 13.42 8.19
C HIS A 188 -8.99 13.03 8.16
N ALA A 189 -9.27 11.73 8.12
CA ALA A 189 -10.61 11.16 8.18
C ALA A 189 -10.91 10.41 9.50
N ASP A 190 -10.04 10.54 10.50
CA ASP A 190 -10.12 9.84 11.78
C ASP A 190 -11.17 10.43 12.74
N ASP A 191 -11.84 11.50 12.35
CA ASP A 191 -13.05 12.02 12.98
C ASP A 191 -14.28 11.17 12.69
N CYS A 192 -14.32 10.49 11.52
CA CYS A 192 -15.45 9.68 11.08
C CYS A 192 -15.10 8.24 10.71
N LYS A 193 -13.83 7.87 10.53
CA LYS A 193 -13.37 6.54 10.08
C LYS A 193 -12.21 5.99 10.91
N GLY A 194 -11.89 4.71 10.69
CA GLY A 194 -10.68 4.05 11.22
C GLY A 194 -10.81 3.51 12.64
N SER A 195 -11.91 3.73 13.35
CA SER A 195 -12.15 3.18 14.67
C SER A 195 -13.63 2.91 14.94
N ILE A 196 -13.92 2.05 15.93
CA ILE A 196 -15.28 1.72 16.34
C ILE A 196 -15.61 2.55 17.57
N ARG A 197 -16.33 3.68 17.37
CA ARG A 197 -16.77 4.61 18.41
C ARG A 197 -18.16 5.17 18.06
N PRO A 198 -18.98 5.56 19.04
CA PRO A 198 -20.22 6.31 18.76
C PRO A 198 -19.94 7.55 17.92
N GLY A 199 -20.74 7.76 16.87
CA GLY A 199 -20.60 8.89 15.94
C GLY A 199 -19.72 8.65 14.72
N MET A 200 -19.00 7.52 14.67
CA MET A 200 -18.22 7.13 13.49
C MET A 200 -19.12 6.52 12.41
N ASP A 201 -18.66 6.56 11.16
CA ASP A 201 -19.25 5.75 10.09
C ASP A 201 -19.16 4.26 10.47
N ALA A 202 -20.23 3.52 10.24
CA ALA A 202 -20.23 2.07 10.45
C ALA A 202 -19.69 1.37 9.19
N ASP A 203 -18.42 1.65 8.88
CA ASP A 203 -17.65 0.97 7.84
C ASP A 203 -16.89 -0.19 8.52
N LEU A 204 -17.42 -1.40 8.40
CA LEU A 204 -16.96 -2.55 9.14
C LEU A 204 -16.60 -3.70 8.21
N THR A 205 -15.45 -4.31 8.46
CA THR A 205 -15.06 -5.59 7.84
C THR A 205 -15.10 -6.66 8.92
N ILE A 206 -15.93 -7.66 8.74
CA ILE A 206 -16.08 -8.78 9.67
C ILE A 206 -15.34 -9.98 9.09
N MET A 207 -14.42 -10.52 9.87
CA MET A 207 -13.59 -11.67 9.54
C MET A 207 -13.74 -12.74 10.63
N ASP A 208 -13.53 -13.98 10.25
CA ASP A 208 -13.44 -15.08 11.22
C ASP A 208 -12.05 -15.10 11.90
N GLN A 209 -11.84 -16.10 12.78
CA GLN A 209 -10.57 -16.28 13.50
C GLN A 209 -9.37 -16.60 12.59
N ASN A 210 -9.62 -17.03 11.36
CA ASN A 210 -8.59 -17.30 10.35
C ASN A 210 -8.37 -16.10 9.42
N LEU A 211 -9.00 -14.95 9.72
CA LEU A 211 -9.02 -13.74 8.88
C LEU A 211 -9.69 -13.96 7.50
N ASP A 212 -10.58 -14.95 7.39
CA ASP A 212 -11.44 -15.09 6.23
C ASP A 212 -12.60 -14.09 6.30
N LEU A 213 -12.84 -13.40 5.20
CA LEU A 213 -13.88 -12.38 5.11
C LEU A 213 -15.26 -13.02 5.24
N ILE A 214 -16.07 -12.55 6.22
CA ILE A 214 -17.45 -12.97 6.41
C ILE A 214 -18.41 -11.98 5.73
N CYS A 215 -18.30 -10.68 6.05
CA CYS A 215 -19.11 -9.64 5.43
C CYS A 215 -18.49 -8.25 5.60
N VAL A 216 -18.99 -7.31 4.81
CA VAL A 216 -18.57 -5.90 4.83
C VAL A 216 -19.79 -5.02 5.00
N TYR A 217 -19.67 -4.01 5.84
CA TYR A 217 -20.66 -2.94 5.98
C TYR A 217 -20.06 -1.62 5.51
N CYS A 218 -20.84 -0.84 4.79
CA CYS A 218 -20.52 0.53 4.43
C CYS A 218 -21.64 1.45 4.95
N ARG A 219 -21.29 2.34 5.88
CA ARG A 219 -22.26 3.21 6.58
C ARG A 219 -23.47 2.45 7.14
N GLY A 220 -23.18 1.31 7.78
CA GLY A 220 -24.18 0.47 8.40
C GLY A 220 -25.03 -0.39 7.44
N LYS A 221 -24.77 -0.35 6.13
CA LYS A 221 -25.42 -1.23 5.15
C LYS A 221 -24.49 -2.36 4.75
N GLU A 222 -24.97 -3.59 4.84
CA GLU A 222 -24.24 -4.75 4.38
C GLU A 222 -24.03 -4.67 2.86
N ILE A 223 -22.78 -4.82 2.44
CA ILE A 223 -22.40 -4.95 1.04
C ILE A 223 -22.46 -6.43 0.71
N ARG A 224 -23.33 -6.79 -0.23
CA ARG A 224 -23.46 -8.15 -0.77
C ARG A 224 -22.87 -8.17 -2.17
N GLU A 225 -22.09 -9.23 -2.47
CA GLU A 225 -21.65 -9.52 -3.82
C GLU A 225 -22.81 -9.92 -4.73
#